data_eb112b3e4dad4c2b38cf23d1a2a062bc
#
_entry.id   eb112b3e4dad4c2b38cf23d1a2a062bc
#
_cell.length_a   1.000
_cell.length_b   1.000
_cell.length_c   1.000
_cell.angle_alpha   90.00
_cell.angle_beta   90.00
_cell.angle_gamma   90.00
#
_symmetry.space_group_name_H-M   'P 1'
#
loop_
_entity.id
_entity.type
_entity.pdbx_description
1 polymer ?
#
loop_
_entity_poly.entity_id
_entity_poly.type
_entity_poly.pdbx_seq_one_letter_code
_entity_poly.pdbx_strand_id
1 'polypeptide(L)'
;MGYHTILSGQRFTFDSVKEVMAKAGEHKSGDVLAGVAAASDIERIAAKDVLAGMTLRELYENPAAPYEEDEVTRINIDGLNRKIFGEIAGWTVSDLREWLLSYEADNETIHRISRGLTAEMVASVCKLMTNLDLIYAAQKIRVTAHCNTTVGERDIMGTRLQPNHTTDNVEGITASLFEGLSYGCGDVLIGLNPVNDTVSSLAEVLKRFDEVKHQFDIPTQICVLGHITTQIEAVKQGAPCDMIFQSIAGSEKGNRAFGFSAETVDEAQELMRTQGTAAGPNVLYFETGQGSELSSNAHWGADQVTMEARCYAFARKYHPFMVNTVVGFIGPEYLYDSKQVIRAGLEDHFMAKLSGIPMGCDCCYTNHMMADQNDIENLSLLLGAAGVNYILGVPTSDDIMLNYQTNAYHDIGTIREILGKHPIPAFERWLEKMGIMENGRLTKYAGDPTIFMKKGR
;
A
#
# COMPACT_ATOMS: atom_id res chain seq x y z
N MET A 1 24.02 -24.86 11.31
CA MET A 1 25.09 -24.73 10.29
C MET A 1 24.91 -23.40 9.63
N GLY A 2 25.98 -22.59 9.52
CA GLY A 2 25.87 -21.28 8.85
C GLY A 2 25.74 -21.44 7.33
N TYR A 3 25.10 -20.47 6.71
CA TYR A 3 24.99 -20.38 5.26
C TYR A 3 26.26 -19.80 4.66
N HIS A 4 26.69 -20.24 3.48
CA HIS A 4 27.90 -19.71 2.87
C HIS A 4 27.91 -19.88 1.35
N THR A 5 28.66 -19.01 0.69
CA THR A 5 29.01 -19.12 -0.73
C THR A 5 30.42 -18.62 -0.97
N ILE A 6 30.96 -18.87 -2.17
CA ILE A 6 32.26 -18.39 -2.61
C ILE A 6 32.06 -17.57 -3.88
N LEU A 7 32.36 -16.27 -3.80
CA LEU A 7 32.33 -15.35 -4.96
C LEU A 7 33.71 -14.74 -5.18
N SER A 8 34.20 -14.76 -6.41
CA SER A 8 35.49 -14.17 -6.78
C SER A 8 36.66 -14.66 -5.90
N GLY A 9 36.59 -15.91 -5.42
CA GLY A 9 37.61 -16.50 -4.53
C GLY A 9 37.48 -16.10 -3.04
N GLN A 10 36.53 -15.27 -2.69
CA GLN A 10 36.24 -14.87 -1.30
C GLN A 10 35.07 -15.70 -0.78
N ARG A 11 35.21 -16.22 0.46
CA ARG A 11 34.14 -16.92 1.16
C ARG A 11 33.31 -15.93 1.97
N PHE A 12 31.99 -15.98 1.81
CA PHE A 12 31.01 -15.26 2.59
C PHE A 12 30.21 -16.26 3.45
N THR A 13 29.98 -15.91 4.69
CA THR A 13 29.22 -16.74 5.67
C THR A 13 28.15 -15.91 6.34
N PHE A 14 26.98 -16.51 6.56
CA PHE A 14 25.84 -15.89 7.22
C PHE A 14 25.33 -16.85 8.30
N ASP A 15 25.00 -16.32 9.47
CA ASP A 15 24.69 -17.13 10.65
C ASP A 15 23.23 -17.64 10.65
N SER A 16 22.33 -16.97 9.93
CA SER A 16 20.88 -17.28 9.92
C SER A 16 20.21 -16.95 8.61
N VAL A 17 19.01 -17.54 8.38
CA VAL A 17 18.11 -17.18 7.28
C VAL A 17 17.79 -15.67 7.31
N LYS A 18 17.52 -15.13 8.51
CA LYS A 18 17.22 -13.71 8.71
C LYS A 18 18.37 -12.81 8.21
N GLU A 19 19.61 -13.16 8.53
CA GLU A 19 20.78 -12.41 8.07
C GLU A 19 20.93 -12.48 6.55
N VAL A 20 20.77 -13.67 5.96
CA VAL A 20 20.79 -13.82 4.49
C VAL A 20 19.72 -12.94 3.85
N MET A 21 18.49 -12.98 4.37
CA MET A 21 17.39 -12.16 3.85
C MET A 21 17.68 -10.66 3.95
N ALA A 22 18.17 -10.20 5.10
CA ALA A 22 18.47 -8.78 5.30
C ALA A 22 19.59 -8.29 4.37
N LYS A 23 20.68 -9.06 4.26
CA LYS A 23 21.82 -8.70 3.41
C LYS A 23 21.56 -8.87 1.91
N ALA A 24 20.58 -9.68 1.51
CA ALA A 24 20.17 -9.83 0.11
C ALA A 24 19.30 -8.65 -0.41
N GLY A 25 18.74 -7.84 0.49
CA GLY A 25 17.95 -6.65 0.14
C GLY A 25 18.75 -5.62 -0.64
N GLU A 26 18.09 -4.84 -1.50
CA GLU A 26 18.70 -3.66 -2.10
C GLU A 26 19.08 -2.64 -1.01
N HIS A 27 20.11 -1.84 -1.29
CA HIS A 27 20.60 -0.86 -0.32
C HIS A 27 19.49 0.11 0.10
N LYS A 28 19.26 0.22 1.40
CA LYS A 28 18.35 1.19 2.03
C LYS A 28 18.97 1.75 3.30
N SER A 29 18.78 3.03 3.50
CA SER A 29 19.34 3.77 4.63
C SER A 29 18.91 3.21 5.98
N GLY A 30 17.63 2.82 6.10
CA GLY A 30 17.10 2.24 7.34
C GLY A 30 17.75 0.91 7.71
N ASP A 31 17.99 0.04 6.73
CA ASP A 31 18.67 -1.24 6.98
C ASP A 31 20.13 -1.02 7.42
N VAL A 32 20.79 0.01 6.87
CA VAL A 32 22.13 0.43 7.32
C VAL A 32 22.08 0.95 8.75
N LEU A 33 21.11 1.82 9.07
CA LEU A 33 20.92 2.38 10.40
C LEU A 33 20.64 1.28 11.44
N ALA A 34 19.85 0.28 11.08
CA ALA A 34 19.54 -0.87 11.91
C ALA A 34 20.70 -1.88 12.03
N GLY A 35 21.77 -1.72 11.25
CA GLY A 35 22.93 -2.61 11.25
C GLY A 35 22.66 -3.98 10.61
N VAL A 36 21.62 -4.12 9.77
CA VAL A 36 21.24 -5.39 9.15
C VAL A 36 21.60 -5.47 7.66
N ALA A 37 21.93 -4.33 7.03
CA ALA A 37 22.32 -4.26 5.63
C ALA A 37 23.63 -5.00 5.33
N ALA A 38 23.83 -5.40 4.06
CA ALA A 38 25.13 -5.84 3.57
C ALA A 38 26.16 -4.71 3.67
N ALA A 39 27.37 -5.03 4.10
CA ALA A 39 28.47 -4.08 4.23
C ALA A 39 29.07 -3.64 2.86
N SER A 40 28.74 -4.39 1.80
CA SER A 40 29.21 -4.10 0.44
C SER A 40 28.32 -4.75 -0.62
N ASP A 41 28.43 -4.26 -1.87
CA ASP A 41 27.70 -4.83 -3.00
C ASP A 41 28.04 -6.31 -3.25
N ILE A 42 29.31 -6.71 -3.03
CA ILE A 42 29.71 -8.09 -3.21
C ILE A 42 29.13 -9.01 -2.12
N GLU A 43 29.01 -8.54 -0.88
CA GLU A 43 28.32 -9.26 0.19
C GLU A 43 26.82 -9.39 -0.11
N ARG A 44 26.19 -8.34 -0.64
CA ARG A 44 24.78 -8.39 -1.07
C ARG A 44 24.56 -9.44 -2.16
N ILE A 45 25.46 -9.48 -3.17
CA ILE A 45 25.39 -10.49 -4.23
C ILE A 45 25.61 -11.89 -3.66
N ALA A 46 26.55 -12.07 -2.71
CA ALA A 46 26.75 -13.33 -2.02
C ALA A 46 25.51 -13.78 -1.24
N ALA A 47 24.85 -12.86 -0.54
CA ALA A 47 23.60 -13.14 0.15
C ALA A 47 22.45 -13.50 -0.81
N LYS A 48 22.36 -12.84 -1.96
CA LYS A 48 21.38 -13.19 -3.03
C LYS A 48 21.64 -14.57 -3.60
N ASP A 49 22.90 -14.96 -3.81
CA ASP A 49 23.28 -16.29 -4.29
C ASP A 49 22.83 -17.40 -3.31
N VAL A 50 23.08 -17.19 -2.02
CA VAL A 50 22.60 -18.10 -0.97
C VAL A 50 21.08 -18.12 -0.92
N LEU A 51 20.42 -16.96 -0.92
CA LEU A 51 18.96 -16.84 -0.87
C LEU A 51 18.30 -17.54 -2.07
N ALA A 52 18.87 -17.44 -3.26
CA ALA A 52 18.35 -18.07 -4.47
C ALA A 52 18.23 -19.60 -4.33
N GLY A 53 19.18 -20.22 -3.63
CA GLY A 53 19.19 -21.66 -3.37
C GLY A 53 18.37 -22.12 -2.15
N MET A 54 17.87 -21.20 -1.30
CA MET A 54 17.04 -21.56 -0.15
C MET A 54 15.68 -22.09 -0.59
N THR A 55 15.20 -23.12 0.09
CA THR A 55 13.86 -23.66 -0.16
C THR A 55 12.78 -22.85 0.57
N LEU A 56 11.55 -22.87 0.02
CA LEU A 56 10.41 -22.24 0.68
C LEU A 56 10.12 -22.88 2.05
N ARG A 57 10.48 -24.15 2.23
CA ARG A 57 10.42 -24.85 3.52
C ARG A 57 11.36 -24.22 4.56
N GLU A 58 12.60 -23.93 4.18
CA GLU A 58 13.56 -23.27 5.09
C GLU A 58 13.08 -21.91 5.55
N LEU A 59 12.47 -21.11 4.65
CA LEU A 59 11.87 -19.83 5.00
C LEU A 59 10.67 -19.99 5.95
N TYR A 60 9.82 -21.00 5.71
CA TYR A 60 8.70 -21.33 6.58
C TYR A 60 9.15 -21.72 8.01
N GLU A 61 10.21 -22.50 8.13
CA GLU A 61 10.74 -22.97 9.40
C GLU A 61 11.53 -21.89 10.17
N ASN A 62 11.86 -20.76 9.51
CA ASN A 62 12.64 -19.66 10.09
C ASN A 62 11.92 -18.30 9.91
N PRO A 63 10.78 -18.07 10.56
CA PRO A 63 10.06 -16.80 10.48
C PRO A 63 10.88 -15.65 11.08
N ALA A 64 10.63 -14.43 10.62
CA ALA A 64 11.35 -13.24 11.07
C ALA A 64 11.18 -12.96 12.57
N ALA A 65 10.00 -13.26 13.13
CA ALA A 65 9.71 -13.18 14.56
C ALA A 65 9.21 -14.54 15.09
N PRO A 66 9.48 -14.90 16.37
CA PRO A 66 9.02 -16.17 16.93
C PRO A 66 7.50 -16.28 16.94
N TYR A 67 6.97 -17.45 16.60
CA TYR A 67 5.52 -17.71 16.54
C TYR A 67 4.83 -17.45 17.90
N GLU A 68 5.45 -17.84 19.01
CA GLU A 68 4.88 -17.70 20.35
C GLU A 68 4.87 -16.25 20.85
N GLU A 69 5.69 -15.38 20.27
CA GLU A 69 5.93 -14.03 20.77
C GLU A 69 5.33 -12.93 19.88
N ASP A 70 4.82 -13.28 18.69
CA ASP A 70 4.36 -12.29 17.70
C ASP A 70 3.05 -12.70 17.03
N GLU A 71 2.01 -11.89 17.23
CA GLU A 71 0.67 -12.11 16.66
C GLU A 71 0.68 -12.10 15.12
N VAL A 72 1.50 -11.25 14.49
CA VAL A 72 1.59 -11.18 13.03
C VAL A 72 2.20 -12.46 12.48
N THR A 73 3.17 -13.07 13.18
CA THR A 73 3.70 -14.39 12.82
C THR A 73 2.63 -15.47 12.91
N ARG A 74 1.81 -15.46 13.97
CA ARG A 74 0.68 -16.40 14.09
C ARG A 74 -0.29 -16.25 12.93
N ILE A 75 -0.73 -15.03 12.63
CA ILE A 75 -1.64 -14.73 11.51
C ILE A 75 -1.05 -15.19 10.17
N ASN A 76 0.23 -14.92 9.92
CA ASN A 76 0.93 -15.29 8.68
C ASN A 76 1.00 -16.82 8.50
N ILE A 77 1.35 -17.56 9.56
CA ILE A 77 1.52 -19.02 9.52
C ILE A 77 0.18 -19.76 9.54
N ASP A 78 -0.77 -19.32 10.37
CA ASP A 78 -2.07 -19.97 10.50
C ASP A 78 -2.97 -19.72 9.30
N GLY A 79 -2.82 -18.57 8.62
CA GLY A 79 -3.51 -18.24 7.38
C GLY A 79 -3.00 -18.98 6.13
N LEU A 80 -1.91 -19.75 6.25
CA LEU A 80 -1.31 -20.44 5.13
C LEU A 80 -2.15 -21.65 4.65
N ASN A 81 -2.38 -21.75 3.36
CA ASN A 81 -2.97 -22.96 2.79
C ASN A 81 -1.94 -24.10 2.77
N ARG A 82 -2.00 -24.99 3.76
CA ARG A 82 -1.05 -26.10 3.97
C ARG A 82 -0.95 -27.06 2.79
N LYS A 83 -2.04 -27.30 2.04
CA LYS A 83 -2.05 -28.16 0.88
C LYS A 83 -1.23 -27.55 -0.25
N ILE A 84 -1.47 -26.29 -0.57
CA ILE A 84 -0.74 -25.56 -1.61
C ILE A 84 0.73 -25.42 -1.20
N PHE A 85 1.00 -25.05 0.05
CA PHE A 85 2.38 -25.01 0.56
C PHE A 85 3.10 -26.35 0.36
N GLY A 86 2.43 -27.48 0.65
CA GLY A 86 3.00 -28.81 0.44
C GLY A 86 3.43 -29.09 -1.01
N GLU A 87 2.75 -28.50 -2.00
CA GLU A 87 3.08 -28.62 -3.42
C GLU A 87 4.36 -27.87 -3.80
N ILE A 88 4.65 -26.74 -3.12
CA ILE A 88 5.75 -25.82 -3.47
C ILE A 88 6.87 -25.77 -2.42
N ALA A 89 6.73 -26.43 -1.29
CA ALA A 89 7.68 -26.34 -0.17
C ALA A 89 9.13 -26.73 -0.56
N GLY A 90 9.28 -27.56 -1.57
CA GLY A 90 10.59 -27.95 -2.11
C GLY A 90 11.13 -27.01 -3.18
N TRP A 91 10.37 -26.00 -3.63
CA TRP A 91 10.89 -24.99 -4.55
C TRP A 91 11.93 -24.14 -3.85
N THR A 92 12.96 -23.76 -4.59
CA THR A 92 13.88 -22.71 -4.17
C THR A 92 13.27 -21.33 -4.42
N VAL A 93 13.83 -20.29 -3.80
CA VAL A 93 13.42 -18.90 -4.09
C VAL A 93 13.66 -18.57 -5.56
N SER A 94 14.73 -19.14 -6.17
CA SER A 94 14.99 -19.01 -7.61
C SER A 94 13.90 -19.69 -8.44
N ASP A 95 13.45 -20.89 -8.08
CA ASP A 95 12.36 -21.56 -8.80
C ASP A 95 11.06 -20.75 -8.77
N LEU A 96 10.73 -20.15 -7.61
CA LEU A 96 9.57 -19.28 -7.47
C LEU A 96 9.72 -18.04 -8.36
N ARG A 97 10.90 -17.41 -8.40
CA ARG A 97 11.19 -16.25 -9.25
C ARG A 97 11.02 -16.61 -10.74
N GLU A 98 11.67 -17.66 -11.20
CA GLU A 98 11.62 -18.08 -12.61
C GLU A 98 10.18 -18.45 -13.03
N TRP A 99 9.44 -19.12 -12.15
CA TRP A 99 8.03 -19.41 -12.40
C TRP A 99 7.19 -18.14 -12.51
N LEU A 100 7.31 -17.18 -11.57
CA LEU A 100 6.58 -15.90 -11.61
C LEU A 100 6.86 -15.11 -12.89
N LEU A 101 8.07 -15.20 -13.44
CA LEU A 101 8.47 -14.52 -14.67
C LEU A 101 8.11 -15.29 -15.94
N SER A 102 7.76 -16.58 -15.83
CA SER A 102 7.40 -17.42 -16.98
C SER A 102 6.03 -17.03 -17.58
N TYR A 103 5.78 -17.48 -18.79
CA TYR A 103 4.46 -17.34 -19.44
C TYR A 103 3.38 -18.28 -18.89
N GLU A 104 3.78 -19.29 -18.08
CA GLU A 104 2.87 -20.24 -17.43
C GLU A 104 2.19 -19.65 -16.20
N ALA A 105 2.84 -18.66 -15.56
CA ALA A 105 2.29 -17.95 -14.42
C ALA A 105 1.31 -16.87 -14.89
N ASP A 106 0.04 -17.20 -14.95
CA ASP A 106 -1.07 -16.28 -15.17
C ASP A 106 -1.72 -15.82 -13.85
N ASN A 107 -2.69 -14.91 -13.95
CA ASN A 107 -3.39 -14.36 -12.78
C ASN A 107 -3.98 -15.45 -11.87
N GLU A 108 -4.59 -16.48 -12.46
CA GLU A 108 -5.33 -17.51 -11.72
C GLU A 108 -4.37 -18.45 -10.97
N THR A 109 -3.32 -18.89 -11.65
CA THR A 109 -2.28 -19.76 -11.06
C THR A 109 -1.47 -19.02 -10.01
N ILE A 110 -1.15 -17.73 -10.21
CA ILE A 110 -0.48 -16.91 -9.20
C ILE A 110 -1.35 -16.77 -7.96
N HIS A 111 -2.63 -16.43 -8.08
CA HIS A 111 -3.55 -16.39 -6.94
C HIS A 111 -3.67 -17.71 -6.20
N ARG A 112 -3.64 -18.84 -6.91
CA ARG A 112 -3.63 -20.15 -6.26
C ARG A 112 -2.35 -20.37 -5.46
N ILE A 113 -1.19 -20.18 -6.07
CA ILE A 113 0.12 -20.42 -5.43
C ILE A 113 0.36 -19.46 -4.26
N SER A 114 -0.02 -18.20 -4.39
CA SER A 114 0.16 -17.18 -3.35
C SER A 114 -0.49 -17.55 -2.00
N ARG A 115 -1.53 -18.36 -2.02
CA ARG A 115 -2.17 -18.85 -0.79
C ARG A 115 -1.28 -19.85 0.00
N GLY A 116 -0.24 -20.38 -0.62
CA GLY A 116 0.79 -21.21 -0.01
C GLY A 116 2.07 -20.47 0.36
N LEU A 117 2.12 -19.12 0.22
CA LEU A 117 3.29 -18.31 0.53
C LEU A 117 3.13 -17.56 1.86
N THR A 118 4.17 -17.59 2.69
CA THR A 118 4.32 -16.69 3.84
C THR A 118 4.92 -15.36 3.42
N ALA A 119 4.87 -14.37 4.29
CA ALA A 119 5.48 -13.05 4.08
C ALA A 119 6.98 -13.15 3.77
N GLU A 120 7.69 -14.01 4.49
CA GLU A 120 9.13 -14.22 4.31
C GLU A 120 9.44 -14.79 2.89
N MET A 121 8.60 -15.67 2.36
CA MET A 121 8.74 -16.18 0.98
C MET A 121 8.48 -15.09 -0.04
N VAL A 122 7.47 -14.26 0.18
CA VAL A 122 7.15 -13.09 -0.67
C VAL A 122 8.30 -12.08 -0.67
N ALA A 123 8.84 -11.74 0.51
CA ALA A 123 9.99 -10.85 0.63
C ALA A 123 11.25 -11.43 -0.03
N SER A 124 11.49 -12.73 0.13
CA SER A 124 12.68 -13.40 -0.43
C SER A 124 12.71 -13.36 -1.95
N VAL A 125 11.60 -13.69 -2.62
CA VAL A 125 11.52 -13.63 -4.09
C VAL A 125 11.61 -12.19 -4.60
N CYS A 126 11.03 -11.22 -3.89
CA CYS A 126 11.12 -9.79 -4.21
C CYS A 126 12.59 -9.31 -4.27
N LYS A 127 13.44 -9.75 -3.32
CA LYS A 127 14.86 -9.39 -3.25
C LYS A 127 15.70 -9.92 -4.41
N LEU A 128 15.25 -10.97 -5.10
CA LEU A 128 15.93 -11.49 -6.29
C LEU A 128 15.47 -10.83 -7.60
N MET A 129 14.46 -9.99 -7.57
CA MET A 129 13.88 -9.33 -8.75
C MET A 129 14.53 -7.98 -9.03
N THR A 130 14.74 -7.66 -10.31
CA THR A 130 15.02 -6.31 -10.78
C THR A 130 13.75 -5.46 -10.77
N ASN A 131 13.86 -4.14 -10.96
CA ASN A 131 12.67 -3.29 -11.07
C ASN A 131 11.76 -3.73 -12.23
N LEU A 132 12.35 -4.14 -13.36
CA LEU A 132 11.57 -4.63 -14.50
C LEU A 132 10.85 -5.95 -14.19
N ASP A 133 11.52 -6.87 -13.47
CA ASP A 133 10.91 -8.13 -13.01
C ASP A 133 9.70 -7.86 -12.09
N LEU A 134 9.84 -6.91 -11.14
CA LEU A 134 8.76 -6.51 -10.23
C LEU A 134 7.56 -5.96 -10.99
N ILE A 135 7.80 -5.06 -11.96
CA ILE A 135 6.75 -4.47 -12.80
C ILE A 135 6.05 -5.57 -13.61
N TYR A 136 6.83 -6.43 -14.28
CA TYR A 136 6.29 -7.47 -15.15
C TYR A 136 5.49 -8.52 -14.37
N ALA A 137 6.00 -8.97 -13.24
CA ALA A 137 5.28 -9.92 -12.40
C ALA A 137 3.99 -9.32 -11.80
N ALA A 138 4.07 -8.07 -11.28
CA ALA A 138 2.92 -7.38 -10.71
C ALA A 138 1.81 -7.13 -11.75
N GLN A 139 2.16 -6.82 -13.00
CA GLN A 139 1.20 -6.60 -14.08
C GLN A 139 0.31 -7.82 -14.38
N LYS A 140 0.82 -9.03 -14.14
CA LYS A 140 0.05 -10.27 -14.30
C LYS A 140 -0.99 -10.48 -13.22
N ILE A 141 -0.83 -9.85 -12.05
CA ILE A 141 -1.65 -10.08 -10.86
C ILE A 141 -2.74 -9.02 -10.79
N ARG A 142 -3.99 -9.46 -10.83
CA ARG A 142 -5.15 -8.58 -10.65
C ARG A 142 -5.84 -8.91 -9.35
N VAL A 143 -5.88 -7.97 -8.43
CA VAL A 143 -6.60 -8.09 -7.15
C VAL A 143 -7.76 -7.12 -7.14
N THR A 144 -8.97 -7.61 -6.90
CA THR A 144 -10.19 -6.80 -6.83
C THR A 144 -10.77 -6.81 -5.43
N ALA A 145 -11.35 -5.70 -5.02
CA ALA A 145 -12.16 -5.57 -3.81
C ALA A 145 -13.36 -4.66 -4.05
N HIS A 146 -14.42 -4.83 -3.27
CA HIS A 146 -15.68 -4.11 -3.43
C HIS A 146 -16.13 -3.45 -2.11
N CYS A 147 -16.31 -2.12 -2.15
CA CYS A 147 -16.95 -1.32 -1.12
C CYS A 147 -18.26 -0.74 -1.71
N ASN A 148 -18.37 0.55 -2.00
CA ASN A 148 -19.45 1.09 -2.84
C ASN A 148 -19.10 0.96 -4.33
N THR A 149 -17.80 0.99 -4.66
CA THR A 149 -17.25 0.75 -6.00
C THR A 149 -16.30 -0.45 -5.97
N THR A 150 -15.81 -0.86 -7.15
CA THR A 150 -14.84 -1.96 -7.26
C THR A 150 -13.49 -1.43 -7.71
N VAL A 151 -12.43 -1.75 -6.95
CA VAL A 151 -11.04 -1.47 -7.33
C VAL A 151 -10.40 -2.68 -7.99
N GLY A 152 -9.33 -2.46 -8.76
CA GLY A 152 -8.46 -3.52 -9.27
C GLY A 152 -8.95 -4.17 -10.55
N GLU A 153 -9.93 -3.61 -11.23
CA GLU A 153 -10.34 -4.07 -12.55
C GLU A 153 -9.26 -3.76 -13.61
N ARG A 154 -9.32 -4.46 -14.73
CA ARG A 154 -8.32 -4.33 -15.80
C ARG A 154 -8.38 -2.94 -16.42
N ASP A 155 -7.20 -2.37 -16.70
CA ASP A 155 -6.99 -1.05 -17.31
C ASP A 155 -7.57 0.13 -16.49
N ILE A 156 -7.95 -0.13 -15.23
CA ILE A 156 -8.38 0.88 -14.28
C ILE A 156 -7.19 1.28 -13.39
N MET A 157 -7.00 2.59 -13.24
CA MET A 157 -6.14 3.18 -12.23
C MET A 157 -6.96 4.21 -11.46
N GLY A 158 -7.34 3.86 -10.25
CA GLY A 158 -8.15 4.70 -9.40
C GLY A 158 -7.37 5.82 -8.71
N THR A 159 -8.07 6.63 -7.92
CA THR A 159 -7.48 7.71 -7.14
C THR A 159 -8.05 7.76 -5.74
N ARG A 160 -7.17 7.95 -4.77
CA ARG A 160 -7.55 8.44 -3.45
C ARG A 160 -7.41 9.97 -3.46
N LEU A 161 -8.51 10.68 -3.24
CA LEU A 161 -8.54 12.14 -3.12
C LEU A 161 -8.38 12.51 -1.66
N GLN A 162 -7.33 13.31 -1.34
CA GLN A 162 -7.00 13.71 0.02
C GLN A 162 -7.08 15.24 0.17
N PRO A 163 -8.24 15.80 0.56
CA PRO A 163 -8.44 17.24 0.67
C PRO A 163 -8.02 17.77 2.05
N ASN A 164 -6.80 17.48 2.50
CA ASN A 164 -6.28 17.87 3.80
C ASN A 164 -6.34 19.38 4.00
N HIS A 165 -6.57 19.79 5.25
CA HIS A 165 -6.61 21.19 5.65
C HIS A 165 -5.92 21.38 7.00
N THR A 166 -5.17 22.46 7.16
CA THR A 166 -4.31 22.73 8.33
C THR A 166 -5.05 22.94 9.65
N THR A 167 -6.36 23.12 9.62
CA THR A 167 -7.21 23.38 10.80
C THR A 167 -8.52 22.59 10.78
N ASP A 168 -8.65 21.59 9.92
CA ASP A 168 -9.90 20.83 9.69
C ASP A 168 -11.12 21.72 9.37
N ASN A 169 -10.90 22.90 8.77
CA ASN A 169 -12.01 23.76 8.37
C ASN A 169 -12.81 23.12 7.24
N VAL A 170 -14.08 22.83 7.52
CA VAL A 170 -14.96 22.04 6.63
C VAL A 170 -15.21 22.75 5.28
N GLU A 171 -15.28 24.08 5.25
CA GLU A 171 -15.43 24.86 4.02
C GLU A 171 -14.15 24.75 3.15
N GLY A 172 -12.96 24.84 3.77
CA GLY A 172 -11.68 24.68 3.11
C GLY A 172 -11.49 23.25 2.56
N ILE A 173 -11.82 22.24 3.36
CA ILE A 173 -11.86 20.85 2.96
C ILE A 173 -12.79 20.65 1.76
N THR A 174 -13.99 21.25 1.80
CA THR A 174 -14.98 21.14 0.71
C THR A 174 -14.48 21.81 -0.58
N ALA A 175 -13.78 22.94 -0.47
CA ALA A 175 -13.20 23.60 -1.63
C ALA A 175 -12.14 22.74 -2.31
N SER A 176 -11.21 22.15 -1.52
CA SER A 176 -10.20 21.21 -2.02
C SER A 176 -10.82 19.93 -2.58
N LEU A 177 -11.89 19.42 -1.95
CA LEU A 177 -12.65 18.29 -2.46
C LEU A 177 -13.24 18.57 -3.85
N PHE A 178 -13.86 19.73 -4.06
CA PHE A 178 -14.41 20.12 -5.37
C PHE A 178 -13.32 20.31 -6.43
N GLU A 179 -12.17 20.85 -6.03
CA GLU A 179 -11.01 20.90 -6.92
C GLU A 179 -10.60 19.51 -7.39
N GLY A 180 -10.33 18.58 -6.47
CA GLY A 180 -9.92 17.22 -6.80
C GLY A 180 -10.95 16.47 -7.65
N LEU A 181 -12.24 16.57 -7.30
CA LEU A 181 -13.33 15.99 -8.10
C LEU A 181 -13.35 16.57 -9.54
N SER A 182 -13.06 17.86 -9.70
CA SER A 182 -13.01 18.51 -11.02
C SER A 182 -11.85 18.03 -11.90
N TYR A 183 -10.81 17.45 -11.31
CA TYR A 183 -9.72 16.77 -12.00
C TYR A 183 -9.97 15.27 -12.20
N GLY A 184 -11.15 14.76 -11.82
CA GLY A 184 -11.50 13.33 -11.98
C GLY A 184 -10.85 12.44 -10.92
N CYS A 185 -10.52 13.00 -9.74
CA CYS A 185 -10.01 12.24 -8.60
C CYS A 185 -11.14 11.85 -7.63
N GLY A 186 -10.93 10.78 -6.84
CA GLY A 186 -11.82 10.37 -5.76
C GLY A 186 -12.70 9.16 -6.04
N ASP A 187 -12.43 8.45 -7.11
CA ASP A 187 -13.18 7.24 -7.48
C ASP A 187 -12.94 6.04 -6.55
N VAL A 188 -11.74 5.95 -5.94
CA VAL A 188 -11.43 4.92 -4.94
C VAL A 188 -11.79 5.39 -3.55
N LEU A 189 -11.47 6.62 -3.20
CA LEU A 189 -11.72 7.14 -1.87
C LEU A 189 -11.72 8.67 -1.86
N ILE A 190 -12.64 9.26 -1.13
CA ILE A 190 -12.54 10.59 -0.56
C ILE A 190 -12.15 10.42 0.90
N GLY A 191 -10.90 10.76 1.25
CA GLY A 191 -10.39 10.55 2.59
C GLY A 191 -9.32 11.55 2.97
N LEU A 192 -9.33 12.01 4.22
CA LEU A 192 -8.40 13.03 4.70
C LEU A 192 -7.74 12.60 6.02
N ASN A 193 -6.53 13.09 6.27
CA ASN A 193 -5.87 13.02 7.56
C ASN A 193 -6.31 14.24 8.42
N PRO A 194 -7.01 14.02 9.55
CA PRO A 194 -7.46 15.11 10.40
C PRO A 194 -6.30 15.70 11.21
N VAL A 195 -6.33 17.00 11.48
CA VAL A 195 -5.45 17.65 12.44
C VAL A 195 -5.88 17.30 13.87
N ASN A 196 -7.20 17.23 14.09
CA ASN A 196 -7.78 16.90 15.38
C ASN A 196 -8.37 15.50 15.37
N ASP A 197 -7.69 14.55 15.98
CA ASP A 197 -8.16 13.18 16.15
C ASP A 197 -9.15 13.09 17.33
N THR A 198 -10.32 13.71 17.17
CA THR A 198 -11.43 13.65 18.13
C THR A 198 -12.68 13.13 17.46
N VAL A 199 -13.54 12.45 18.22
CA VAL A 199 -14.80 11.88 17.71
C VAL A 199 -15.65 12.94 17.02
N SER A 200 -15.74 14.14 17.59
CA SER A 200 -16.54 15.24 17.03
C SER A 200 -15.97 15.77 15.71
N SER A 201 -14.65 15.95 15.64
CA SER A 201 -13.99 16.43 14.41
C SER A 201 -14.13 15.41 13.27
N LEU A 202 -13.88 14.13 13.55
CA LEU A 202 -14.06 13.07 12.57
C LEU A 202 -15.51 12.98 12.07
N ALA A 203 -16.48 13.04 13.00
CA ALA A 203 -17.90 12.98 12.67
C ALA A 203 -18.36 14.15 11.80
N GLU A 204 -17.85 15.36 12.05
CA GLU A 204 -18.16 16.56 11.27
C GLU A 204 -17.68 16.44 9.82
N VAL A 205 -16.43 16.00 9.63
CA VAL A 205 -15.86 15.81 8.30
C VAL A 205 -16.56 14.66 7.55
N LEU A 206 -16.77 13.52 8.19
CA LEU A 206 -17.51 12.38 7.60
C LEU A 206 -18.90 12.80 7.14
N LYS A 207 -19.63 13.55 7.97
CA LYS A 207 -20.95 14.08 7.62
C LYS A 207 -20.89 15.00 6.39
N ARG A 208 -19.88 15.88 6.30
CA ARG A 208 -19.70 16.73 5.13
C ARG A 208 -19.40 15.92 3.87
N PHE A 209 -18.53 14.91 3.95
CA PHE A 209 -18.25 14.05 2.81
C PHE A 209 -19.49 13.28 2.36
N ASP A 210 -20.27 12.77 3.28
CA ASP A 210 -21.53 12.07 2.98
C ASP A 210 -22.58 13.00 2.34
N GLU A 211 -22.73 14.23 2.85
CA GLU A 211 -23.58 15.26 2.26
C GLU A 211 -23.19 15.54 0.80
N VAL A 212 -21.90 15.77 0.52
CA VAL A 212 -21.40 16.03 -0.83
C VAL A 212 -21.58 14.82 -1.73
N LYS A 213 -21.25 13.61 -1.23
CA LYS A 213 -21.43 12.36 -1.95
C LYS A 213 -22.87 12.17 -2.43
N HIS A 214 -23.84 12.41 -1.55
CA HIS A 214 -25.26 12.27 -1.88
C HIS A 214 -25.79 13.43 -2.73
N GLN A 215 -25.37 14.68 -2.47
CA GLN A 215 -25.81 15.86 -3.22
C GLN A 215 -25.49 15.75 -4.72
N PHE A 216 -24.36 15.14 -5.06
CA PHE A 216 -23.90 15.04 -6.44
C PHE A 216 -23.97 13.61 -7.00
N ASP A 217 -24.55 12.65 -6.28
CA ASP A 217 -24.62 11.22 -6.65
C ASP A 217 -23.23 10.65 -6.97
N ILE A 218 -22.19 10.94 -6.17
CA ILE A 218 -20.81 10.53 -6.46
C ILE A 218 -20.63 9.06 -6.12
N PRO A 219 -20.27 8.19 -7.07
CA PRO A 219 -20.01 6.78 -6.82
C PRO A 219 -18.59 6.60 -6.24
N THR A 220 -18.48 6.70 -4.92
CA THR A 220 -17.22 6.63 -4.16
C THR A 220 -17.49 6.14 -2.73
N GLN A 221 -16.42 5.99 -1.96
CA GLN A 221 -16.48 5.76 -0.52
C GLN A 221 -15.83 6.92 0.22
N ILE A 222 -16.16 7.04 1.52
CA ILE A 222 -15.64 8.08 2.41
C ILE A 222 -14.97 7.50 3.65
N CYS A 223 -13.90 8.15 4.11
CA CYS A 223 -13.17 7.79 5.32
C CYS A 223 -12.49 9.03 5.90
N VAL A 224 -12.28 9.08 7.21
CA VAL A 224 -11.38 10.05 7.87
C VAL A 224 -10.31 9.26 8.61
N LEU A 225 -9.05 9.56 8.33
CA LEU A 225 -7.89 8.77 8.74
C LEU A 225 -7.42 9.12 10.17
N GLY A 226 -8.34 9.10 11.14
CA GLY A 226 -8.02 9.18 12.55
C GLY A 226 -7.58 7.83 13.12
N HIS A 227 -7.23 7.79 14.40
CA HIS A 227 -6.93 6.54 15.08
C HIS A 227 -8.15 5.59 15.06
N ILE A 228 -7.92 4.29 14.89
CA ILE A 228 -9.00 3.30 14.73
C ILE A 228 -10.04 3.38 15.87
N THR A 229 -9.60 3.58 17.11
CA THR A 229 -10.50 3.68 18.27
C THR A 229 -11.38 4.92 18.24
N THR A 230 -10.86 6.06 17.74
CA THR A 230 -11.64 7.29 17.55
C THR A 230 -12.68 7.10 16.45
N GLN A 231 -12.32 6.43 15.36
CA GLN A 231 -13.25 6.11 14.28
C GLN A 231 -14.35 5.15 14.73
N ILE A 232 -14.00 4.08 15.48
CA ILE A 232 -14.96 3.16 16.08
C ILE A 232 -16.01 3.92 16.90
N GLU A 233 -15.56 4.85 17.76
CA GLU A 233 -16.46 5.63 18.60
C GLU A 233 -17.31 6.60 17.77
N ALA A 234 -16.76 7.22 16.73
CA ALA A 234 -17.54 8.09 15.83
C ALA A 234 -18.67 7.32 15.12
N VAL A 235 -18.38 6.11 14.62
CA VAL A 235 -19.40 5.25 13.98
C VAL A 235 -20.45 4.81 15.00
N LYS A 236 -20.07 4.41 16.22
CA LYS A 236 -21.02 4.08 17.29
C LYS A 236 -21.95 5.24 17.64
N GLN A 237 -21.48 6.49 17.48
CA GLN A 237 -22.29 7.69 17.68
C GLN A 237 -23.09 8.10 16.42
N GLY A 238 -23.06 7.28 15.36
CA GLY A 238 -23.88 7.48 14.16
C GLY A 238 -23.22 8.35 13.07
N ALA A 239 -21.91 8.55 13.09
CA ALA A 239 -21.22 9.19 11.97
C ALA A 239 -21.29 8.29 10.73
N PRO A 240 -21.66 8.82 9.54
CA PRO A 240 -21.64 8.05 8.30
C PRO A 240 -20.19 7.71 7.91
N CYS A 241 -19.91 6.43 7.71
CA CYS A 241 -18.56 5.97 7.39
C CYS A 241 -18.64 4.72 6.50
N ASP A 242 -17.94 4.73 5.36
CA ASP A 242 -17.90 3.59 4.46
C ASP A 242 -16.71 2.66 4.78
N MET A 243 -15.62 3.19 5.33
CA MET A 243 -14.44 2.41 5.70
C MET A 243 -13.79 2.95 6.98
N ILE A 244 -13.20 2.05 7.78
CA ILE A 244 -12.31 2.40 8.88
C ILE A 244 -10.86 2.22 8.45
N PHE A 245 -10.05 3.20 8.80
CA PHE A 245 -8.62 3.29 8.53
C PHE A 245 -7.78 2.84 9.73
N GLN A 246 -6.61 2.24 9.46
CA GLN A 246 -5.52 2.09 10.42
C GLN A 246 -4.17 1.91 9.71
N SER A 247 -3.12 2.60 10.19
CA SER A 247 -1.73 2.27 9.85
C SER A 247 -1.31 0.99 10.56
N ILE A 248 -0.72 0.05 9.84
CA ILE A 248 -0.36 -1.28 10.34
C ILE A 248 1.15 -1.52 10.26
N ALA A 249 1.65 -2.40 11.11
CA ALA A 249 3.04 -2.85 11.15
C ALA A 249 3.16 -4.36 10.99
N GLY A 250 4.31 -4.82 10.51
CA GLY A 250 4.64 -6.23 10.30
C GLY A 250 5.01 -6.99 11.57
N SER A 251 4.76 -6.42 12.76
CA SER A 251 4.94 -7.08 14.05
C SER A 251 3.88 -6.65 15.06
N GLU A 252 3.57 -7.54 16.02
CA GLU A 252 2.68 -7.22 17.13
C GLU A 252 3.17 -6.01 17.93
N LYS A 253 4.48 -5.93 18.18
CA LYS A 253 5.08 -4.80 18.87
C LYS A 253 4.87 -3.47 18.13
N GLY A 254 4.97 -3.47 16.80
CA GLY A 254 4.70 -2.30 15.97
C GLY A 254 3.23 -1.89 16.03
N ASN A 255 2.29 -2.84 15.90
CA ASN A 255 0.87 -2.58 15.99
C ASN A 255 0.47 -2.04 17.37
N ARG A 256 1.04 -2.58 18.45
CA ARG A 256 0.84 -2.05 19.81
C ARG A 256 1.43 -0.65 20.00
N ALA A 257 2.56 -0.34 19.34
CA ALA A 257 3.13 1.00 19.35
C ALA A 257 2.21 2.01 18.62
N PHE A 258 1.44 1.57 17.61
CA PHE A 258 0.38 2.34 16.97
C PHE A 258 -0.93 2.38 17.77
N GLY A 259 -0.98 1.75 18.95
CA GLY A 259 -2.11 1.83 19.86
C GLY A 259 -3.26 0.84 19.60
N PHE A 260 -3.05 -0.22 18.80
CA PHE A 260 -4.09 -1.20 18.48
C PHE A 260 -3.56 -2.64 18.47
N SER A 261 -4.46 -3.62 18.32
CA SER A 261 -4.20 -5.05 18.16
C SER A 261 -5.12 -5.63 17.06
N ALA A 262 -4.91 -6.91 16.70
CA ALA A 262 -5.81 -7.60 15.79
C ALA A 262 -7.26 -7.64 16.30
N GLU A 263 -7.47 -7.76 17.61
CA GLU A 263 -8.80 -7.70 18.23
C GLU A 263 -9.49 -6.35 17.97
N THR A 264 -8.75 -5.25 17.99
CA THR A 264 -9.28 -3.92 17.67
C THR A 264 -9.76 -3.85 16.21
N VAL A 265 -9.01 -4.48 15.30
CA VAL A 265 -9.40 -4.54 13.88
C VAL A 265 -10.59 -5.48 13.68
N ASP A 266 -10.65 -6.60 14.40
CA ASP A 266 -11.81 -7.51 14.39
C ASP A 266 -13.08 -6.76 14.86
N GLU A 267 -13.01 -5.94 15.93
CA GLU A 267 -14.11 -5.08 16.40
C GLU A 267 -14.52 -4.06 15.33
N ALA A 268 -13.55 -3.36 14.73
CA ALA A 268 -13.82 -2.38 13.70
C ALA A 268 -14.52 -3.00 12.48
N GLN A 269 -14.06 -4.16 12.02
CA GLN A 269 -14.65 -4.85 10.88
C GLN A 269 -16.10 -5.28 11.16
N GLU A 270 -16.39 -5.79 12.35
CA GLU A 270 -17.75 -6.19 12.74
C GLU A 270 -18.66 -4.96 12.90
N LEU A 271 -18.15 -3.89 13.50
CA LEU A 271 -18.88 -2.63 13.61
C LEU A 271 -19.27 -2.10 12.22
N MET A 272 -18.33 -2.09 11.27
CA MET A 272 -18.59 -1.59 9.92
C MET A 272 -19.59 -2.45 9.14
N ARG A 273 -19.65 -3.75 9.38
CA ARG A 273 -20.66 -4.63 8.78
C ARG A 273 -22.07 -4.37 9.30
N THR A 274 -22.20 -3.88 10.54
CA THR A 274 -23.49 -3.69 11.22
C THR A 274 -23.97 -2.25 11.23
N GLN A 275 -23.07 -1.28 11.23
CA GLN A 275 -23.38 0.15 11.39
C GLN A 275 -22.72 1.04 10.32
N GLY A 276 -21.78 0.53 9.51
CA GLY A 276 -21.19 1.28 8.40
C GLY A 276 -22.20 1.55 7.28
N THR A 277 -21.86 2.51 6.41
CA THR A 277 -22.71 2.93 5.28
C THR A 277 -22.35 2.26 3.95
N ALA A 278 -21.29 1.47 3.92
CA ALA A 278 -20.83 0.77 2.72
C ALA A 278 -21.81 -0.31 2.25
N ALA A 279 -21.95 -0.43 0.93
CA ALA A 279 -22.77 -1.47 0.30
C ALA A 279 -22.06 -2.83 0.17
N GLY A 280 -20.74 -2.82 0.08
CA GLY A 280 -19.91 -4.02 -0.15
C GLY A 280 -19.22 -4.54 1.12
N PRO A 281 -18.60 -5.73 1.03
CA PRO A 281 -18.02 -6.41 2.19
C PRO A 281 -16.64 -5.89 2.63
N ASN A 282 -15.92 -5.19 1.75
CA ASN A 282 -14.57 -4.74 2.05
C ASN A 282 -14.62 -3.32 2.62
N VAL A 283 -14.49 -3.21 3.94
CA VAL A 283 -14.77 -1.98 4.72
C VAL A 283 -13.55 -1.48 5.50
N LEU A 284 -12.37 -2.01 5.20
CA LEU A 284 -11.12 -1.62 5.86
C LEU A 284 -10.14 -1.01 4.88
N TYR A 285 -9.42 -0.02 5.36
CA TYR A 285 -8.33 0.65 4.71
C TYR A 285 -7.08 0.60 5.60
N PHE A 286 -5.97 0.08 5.08
CA PHE A 286 -4.71 0.04 5.81
C PHE A 286 -3.63 0.86 5.11
N GLU A 287 -2.76 1.48 5.91
CA GLU A 287 -1.52 2.09 5.42
C GLU A 287 -0.29 1.40 5.99
N THR A 288 0.75 1.35 5.17
CA THR A 288 2.07 0.81 5.47
C THR A 288 3.15 1.77 4.97
N GLY A 289 4.41 1.45 5.23
CA GLY A 289 5.55 2.18 4.67
C GLY A 289 6.85 1.61 5.21
N GLN A 290 7.77 1.30 4.32
CA GLN A 290 9.07 0.75 4.68
C GLN A 290 9.79 1.66 5.68
N GLY A 291 10.29 1.07 6.77
CA GLY A 291 10.98 1.77 7.85
C GLY A 291 10.16 1.92 9.13
N SER A 292 8.83 1.73 9.09
CA SER A 292 7.96 1.93 10.27
C SER A 292 8.37 1.07 11.46
N GLU A 293 8.65 -0.21 11.27
CA GLU A 293 9.06 -1.12 12.34
C GLU A 293 10.48 -0.82 12.85
N LEU A 294 11.36 -0.34 11.96
CA LEU A 294 12.71 0.05 12.33
C LEU A 294 12.66 1.31 13.22
N SER A 295 11.84 2.29 12.86
CA SER A 295 11.67 3.54 13.61
C SER A 295 11.15 3.31 15.03
N SER A 296 10.32 2.29 15.22
CA SER A 296 9.75 1.91 16.53
C SER A 296 10.54 0.82 17.26
N ASN A 297 11.70 0.41 16.72
CA ASN A 297 12.49 -0.72 17.25
C ASN A 297 11.65 -2.01 17.43
N ALA A 298 10.80 -2.29 16.43
CA ALA A 298 9.82 -3.38 16.44
C ALA A 298 10.08 -4.43 15.34
N HIS A 299 11.29 -4.44 14.75
CA HIS A 299 11.61 -5.21 13.52
C HIS A 299 12.27 -6.58 13.77
N TRP A 300 12.46 -7.02 15.00
CA TRP A 300 13.05 -8.32 15.36
C TRP A 300 14.41 -8.61 14.69
N GLY A 301 15.16 -7.58 14.30
CA GLY A 301 16.42 -7.70 13.55
C GLY A 301 16.22 -8.09 12.07
N ALA A 302 15.00 -8.01 11.55
CA ALA A 302 14.72 -8.15 10.13
C ALA A 302 14.85 -6.80 9.40
N ASP A 303 14.99 -6.85 8.08
CA ASP A 303 15.08 -5.71 7.18
C ASP A 303 13.70 -5.13 6.80
N GLN A 304 13.71 -3.91 6.22
CA GLN A 304 12.50 -3.17 5.87
C GLN A 304 11.57 -3.95 4.91
N VAL A 305 12.12 -4.61 3.90
CA VAL A 305 11.32 -5.36 2.90
C VAL A 305 10.62 -6.55 3.55
N THR A 306 11.32 -7.26 4.43
CA THR A 306 10.74 -8.39 5.16
C THR A 306 9.62 -7.94 6.09
N MET A 307 9.81 -6.83 6.80
CA MET A 307 8.78 -6.29 7.69
C MET A 307 7.56 -5.78 6.91
N GLU A 308 7.77 -5.11 5.78
CA GLU A 308 6.69 -4.64 4.91
C GLU A 308 5.84 -5.81 4.34
N ALA A 309 6.47 -6.89 3.89
CA ALA A 309 5.75 -8.10 3.47
C ALA A 309 4.87 -8.68 4.59
N ARG A 310 5.29 -8.55 5.85
CA ARG A 310 4.53 -9.00 7.02
C ARG A 310 3.33 -8.12 7.31
N CYS A 311 3.37 -6.81 6.98
CA CYS A 311 2.19 -5.94 6.98
C CYS A 311 1.11 -6.50 6.05
N TYR A 312 1.50 -6.97 4.86
CA TYR A 312 0.56 -7.56 3.89
C TYR A 312 -0.01 -8.90 4.35
N ALA A 313 0.78 -9.72 5.07
CA ALA A 313 0.25 -10.94 5.69
C ALA A 313 -0.79 -10.63 6.77
N PHE A 314 -0.58 -9.58 7.57
CA PHE A 314 -1.58 -9.09 8.53
C PHE A 314 -2.83 -8.60 7.80
N ALA A 315 -2.67 -7.70 6.82
CA ALA A 315 -3.79 -7.14 6.06
C ALA A 315 -4.64 -8.20 5.34
N ARG A 316 -4.00 -9.26 4.79
CA ARG A 316 -4.68 -10.35 4.08
C ARG A 316 -5.74 -11.06 4.92
N LYS A 317 -5.56 -11.17 6.23
CA LYS A 317 -6.56 -11.75 7.16
C LYS A 317 -7.91 -11.04 7.04
N TYR A 318 -7.89 -9.74 6.81
CA TYR A 318 -9.06 -8.87 6.91
C TYR A 318 -9.74 -8.56 5.56
N HIS A 319 -9.15 -8.98 4.44
CA HIS A 319 -9.67 -8.68 3.11
C HIS A 319 -10.04 -7.20 2.92
N PRO A 320 -9.09 -6.26 3.10
CA PRO A 320 -9.37 -4.83 3.02
C PRO A 320 -9.86 -4.42 1.63
N PHE A 321 -10.54 -3.27 1.55
CA PHE A 321 -10.86 -2.65 0.28
C PHE A 321 -9.59 -2.10 -0.39
N MET A 322 -8.69 -1.55 0.42
CA MET A 322 -7.46 -0.94 -0.06
C MET A 322 -6.35 -1.02 0.98
N VAL A 323 -5.12 -1.15 0.50
CA VAL A 323 -3.89 -0.91 1.27
C VAL A 323 -3.06 0.10 0.50
N ASN A 324 -2.44 1.03 1.21
CA ASN A 324 -1.62 2.10 0.67
C ASN A 324 -0.22 2.04 1.26
N THR A 325 0.83 1.99 0.43
CA THR A 325 2.17 2.31 0.93
C THR A 325 2.43 3.80 0.82
N VAL A 326 2.86 4.41 1.93
CA VAL A 326 3.27 5.82 1.99
C VAL A 326 4.79 5.86 1.90
N VAL A 327 5.31 5.73 0.66
CA VAL A 327 6.67 5.27 0.39
C VAL A 327 7.76 6.10 1.06
N GLY A 328 7.72 7.41 1.00
CA GLY A 328 8.78 8.28 1.51
C GLY A 328 8.47 8.95 2.85
N PHE A 329 7.32 8.67 3.45
CA PHE A 329 6.80 9.40 4.61
C PHE A 329 7.60 9.18 5.90
N ILE A 330 8.14 7.97 6.12
CA ILE A 330 8.89 7.65 7.36
C ILE A 330 10.16 8.51 7.50
N GLY A 331 10.74 8.93 6.37
CA GLY A 331 11.81 9.91 6.36
C GLY A 331 13.11 9.42 5.72
N PRO A 332 14.08 10.34 5.56
CA PRO A 332 15.35 10.08 4.88
C PRO A 332 16.26 9.10 5.64
N GLU A 333 16.03 8.89 6.92
CA GLU A 333 16.76 7.90 7.73
C GLU A 333 16.51 6.48 7.23
N TYR A 334 15.35 6.24 6.57
CA TYR A 334 14.93 4.92 6.10
C TYR A 334 15.02 4.77 4.59
N LEU A 335 14.64 5.82 3.82
CA LEU A 335 14.76 5.91 2.37
C LEU A 335 15.34 7.28 2.01
N TYR A 336 16.66 7.36 1.83
CA TYR A 336 17.35 8.63 1.73
C TYR A 336 17.20 9.33 0.36
N ASP A 337 17.16 8.57 -0.71
CA ASP A 337 17.19 9.10 -2.08
C ASP A 337 16.11 8.50 -2.98
N SER A 338 15.91 9.12 -4.14
CA SER A 338 14.93 8.70 -5.14
C SER A 338 15.08 7.25 -5.59
N LYS A 339 16.31 6.73 -5.67
CA LYS A 339 16.56 5.34 -6.06
C LYS A 339 15.98 4.39 -5.04
N GLN A 340 16.12 4.67 -3.74
CA GLN A 340 15.55 3.88 -2.65
C GLN A 340 14.02 4.00 -2.65
N VAL A 341 13.47 5.22 -2.85
CA VAL A 341 12.02 5.46 -2.92
C VAL A 341 11.37 4.69 -4.06
N ILE A 342 11.91 4.81 -5.28
CA ILE A 342 11.38 4.10 -6.46
C ILE A 342 11.45 2.59 -6.24
N ARG A 343 12.57 2.09 -5.71
CA ARG A 343 12.74 0.67 -5.43
C ARG A 343 11.73 0.19 -4.39
N ALA A 344 11.55 0.91 -3.30
CA ALA A 344 10.61 0.56 -2.24
C ALA A 344 9.16 0.52 -2.75
N GLY A 345 8.72 1.53 -3.51
CA GLY A 345 7.36 1.55 -4.06
C GLY A 345 7.06 0.37 -4.99
N LEU A 346 8.04 -0.04 -5.82
CA LEU A 346 7.89 -1.21 -6.69
C LEU A 346 7.89 -2.53 -5.89
N GLU A 347 8.72 -2.66 -4.86
CA GLU A 347 8.75 -3.82 -3.95
C GLU A 347 7.43 -3.98 -3.22
N ASP A 348 6.95 -2.90 -2.61
CA ASP A 348 5.71 -2.87 -1.83
C ASP A 348 4.50 -3.25 -2.70
N HIS A 349 4.41 -2.64 -3.88
CA HIS A 349 3.35 -2.94 -4.84
C HIS A 349 3.34 -4.41 -5.27
N PHE A 350 4.52 -4.95 -5.66
CA PHE A 350 4.63 -6.35 -6.06
C PHE A 350 4.28 -7.31 -4.92
N MET A 351 4.87 -7.09 -3.72
CA MET A 351 4.65 -7.96 -2.57
C MET A 351 3.18 -7.97 -2.12
N ALA A 352 2.54 -6.81 -2.10
CA ALA A 352 1.13 -6.70 -1.76
C ALA A 352 0.24 -7.44 -2.77
N LYS A 353 0.45 -7.23 -4.08
CA LYS A 353 -0.31 -7.93 -5.11
C LYS A 353 -0.10 -9.44 -5.06
N LEU A 354 1.15 -9.91 -4.89
CA LEU A 354 1.44 -11.33 -4.70
C LEU A 354 0.77 -11.88 -3.43
N SER A 355 0.60 -11.06 -2.40
CA SER A 355 -0.15 -11.43 -1.18
C SER A 355 -1.68 -11.39 -1.35
N GLY A 356 -2.18 -10.99 -2.51
CA GLY A 356 -3.63 -10.88 -2.79
C GLY A 356 -4.27 -9.62 -2.20
N ILE A 357 -3.51 -8.53 -2.10
CA ILE A 357 -3.94 -7.25 -1.53
C ILE A 357 -4.22 -6.24 -2.65
N PRO A 358 -5.38 -5.54 -2.64
CA PRO A 358 -5.60 -4.36 -3.48
C PRO A 358 -4.66 -3.24 -3.03
N MET A 359 -3.68 -2.89 -3.88
CA MET A 359 -2.56 -2.04 -3.50
C MET A 359 -2.54 -0.73 -4.26
N GLY A 360 -2.44 0.36 -3.51
CA GLY A 360 -2.15 1.70 -3.99
C GLY A 360 -0.86 2.26 -3.43
N CYS A 361 -0.51 3.43 -3.86
CA CYS A 361 0.70 4.12 -3.41
C CYS A 361 0.45 5.61 -3.23
N ASP A 362 0.94 6.11 -2.12
CA ASP A 362 1.29 7.51 -1.96
C ASP A 362 2.74 7.66 -2.40
N CYS A 363 2.93 8.09 -3.65
CA CYS A 363 4.24 8.32 -4.23
C CYS A 363 4.78 9.63 -3.66
N CYS A 364 5.47 9.58 -2.53
CA CYS A 364 5.84 10.78 -1.81
C CYS A 364 7.31 10.83 -1.39
N TYR A 365 7.77 12.01 -1.07
CA TYR A 365 9.06 12.29 -0.47
C TYR A 365 8.92 13.41 0.56
N THR A 366 9.85 13.46 1.53
CA THR A 366 9.98 14.58 2.46
C THR A 366 11.09 15.53 2.01
N ASN A 367 11.02 16.79 2.41
CA ASN A 367 11.97 17.85 2.00
C ASN A 367 13.45 17.59 2.35
N HIS A 368 13.72 16.62 3.24
CA HIS A 368 15.09 16.27 3.65
C HIS A 368 15.71 15.14 2.82
N MET A 369 14.93 14.51 1.95
CA MET A 369 15.39 13.44 1.08
C MET A 369 16.10 13.99 -0.14
N MET A 370 17.01 13.21 -0.72
CA MET A 370 17.62 13.48 -2.03
C MET A 370 16.69 12.97 -3.14
N ALA A 371 15.51 13.56 -3.21
CA ALA A 371 14.45 13.28 -4.16
C ALA A 371 13.70 14.56 -4.51
N ASP A 372 13.04 14.57 -5.66
CA ASP A 372 12.20 15.67 -6.11
C ASP A 372 10.90 15.20 -6.77
N GLN A 373 10.09 16.16 -7.25
CA GLN A 373 8.81 15.88 -7.89
C GLN A 373 8.94 14.95 -9.12
N ASN A 374 10.01 15.10 -9.92
CA ASN A 374 10.22 14.24 -11.10
C ASN A 374 10.42 12.78 -10.69
N ASP A 375 11.04 12.52 -9.55
CA ASP A 375 11.28 11.16 -9.06
C ASP A 375 9.98 10.44 -8.69
N ILE A 376 9.04 11.14 -8.02
CA ILE A 376 7.75 10.55 -7.66
C ILE A 376 6.80 10.44 -8.86
N GLU A 377 6.88 11.34 -9.83
CA GLU A 377 6.19 11.20 -11.12
C GLU A 377 6.69 9.97 -11.88
N ASN A 378 8.01 9.73 -11.91
CA ASN A 378 8.60 8.52 -12.47
C ASN A 378 8.10 7.27 -11.76
N LEU A 379 8.06 7.26 -10.42
CA LEU A 379 7.49 6.14 -9.66
C LEU A 379 6.03 5.91 -10.01
N SER A 380 5.23 6.96 -10.10
CA SER A 380 3.81 6.90 -10.45
C SER A 380 3.56 6.28 -11.83
N LEU A 381 4.39 6.64 -12.81
CA LEU A 381 4.33 6.04 -14.16
C LEU A 381 4.73 4.56 -14.14
N LEU A 382 5.77 4.17 -13.40
CA LEU A 382 6.21 2.78 -13.27
C LEU A 382 5.14 1.92 -12.56
N LEU A 383 4.53 2.43 -11.50
CA LEU A 383 3.44 1.76 -10.79
C LEU A 383 2.17 1.65 -11.65
N GLY A 384 1.84 2.69 -12.42
CA GLY A 384 0.75 2.63 -13.37
C GLY A 384 0.97 1.58 -14.46
N ALA A 385 2.20 1.45 -14.97
CA ALA A 385 2.59 0.37 -15.89
C ALA A 385 2.54 -1.01 -15.21
N ALA A 386 2.90 -1.12 -13.94
CA ALA A 386 2.82 -2.34 -13.13
C ALA A 386 1.37 -2.74 -12.76
N GLY A 387 0.37 -1.88 -13.03
CA GLY A 387 -1.04 -2.14 -12.75
C GLY A 387 -1.42 -1.85 -11.30
N VAL A 388 -0.93 -0.74 -10.75
CA VAL A 388 -1.35 -0.23 -9.43
C VAL A 388 -2.86 0.02 -9.41
N ASN A 389 -3.51 -0.30 -8.29
CA ASN A 389 -4.95 -0.16 -8.19
C ASN A 389 -5.38 1.33 -8.10
N TYR A 390 -4.57 2.15 -7.44
CA TYR A 390 -4.81 3.59 -7.32
C TYR A 390 -3.54 4.35 -6.89
N ILE A 391 -3.56 5.65 -7.11
CA ILE A 391 -2.53 6.60 -6.63
C ILE A 391 -3.23 7.66 -5.79
N LEU A 392 -2.54 8.16 -4.74
CA LEU A 392 -3.01 9.26 -3.91
C LEU A 392 -2.74 10.60 -4.59
N GLY A 393 -3.67 11.54 -4.46
CA GLY A 393 -3.54 12.92 -4.89
C GLY A 393 -3.93 13.92 -3.81
N VAL A 394 -3.18 15.00 -3.75
CA VAL A 394 -3.40 16.14 -2.85
C VAL A 394 -3.49 17.44 -3.65
N PRO A 395 -3.98 18.56 -3.07
CA PRO A 395 -3.92 19.84 -3.76
C PRO A 395 -2.45 20.27 -3.92
N THR A 396 -2.09 20.76 -5.10
CA THR A 396 -0.79 21.41 -5.41
C THR A 396 0.47 20.58 -5.14
N SER A 397 0.39 19.26 -5.07
CA SER A 397 1.49 18.33 -4.75
C SER A 397 2.06 18.45 -3.33
N ASP A 398 1.51 19.31 -2.50
CA ASP A 398 1.92 19.52 -1.11
C ASP A 398 0.86 19.01 -0.15
N ASP A 399 1.20 18.05 0.68
CA ASP A 399 0.39 17.73 1.84
C ASP A 399 0.70 18.73 2.96
N ILE A 400 -0.11 19.78 3.00
CA ILE A 400 0.06 20.92 3.93
C ILE A 400 -0.19 20.56 5.40
N MET A 401 -0.78 19.40 5.67
CA MET A 401 -1.03 18.91 7.03
C MET A 401 0.11 18.01 7.52
N LEU A 402 0.60 17.10 6.68
CA LEU A 402 1.65 16.13 7.03
C LEU A 402 3.05 16.58 6.60
N ASN A 403 3.17 17.67 5.84
CA ASN A 403 4.42 18.29 5.43
C ASN A 403 5.33 17.36 4.60
N TYR A 404 4.76 16.74 3.57
CA TYR A 404 5.49 15.98 2.56
C TYR A 404 4.95 16.31 1.15
N GLN A 405 5.68 15.92 0.10
CA GLN A 405 5.30 16.12 -1.29
C GLN A 405 4.88 14.82 -1.94
N THR A 406 3.82 14.88 -2.76
CA THR A 406 3.26 13.73 -3.50
C THR A 406 2.67 14.19 -4.83
N ASN A 407 1.81 13.38 -5.46
CA ASN A 407 1.13 13.76 -6.71
C ASN A 407 0.04 14.80 -6.47
N ALA A 408 -0.04 15.79 -7.35
CA ALA A 408 -1.18 16.69 -7.40
C ALA A 408 -2.39 16.01 -8.05
N TYR A 409 -3.59 16.58 -7.88
CA TYR A 409 -4.80 16.08 -8.53
C TYR A 409 -4.68 16.03 -10.06
N HIS A 410 -4.08 17.04 -10.67
CA HIS A 410 -3.92 17.08 -12.13
C HIS A 410 -2.91 16.08 -12.66
N ASP A 411 -1.87 15.70 -11.89
CA ASP A 411 -0.87 14.70 -12.29
C ASP A 411 -1.53 13.37 -12.59
N ILE A 412 -2.50 12.97 -11.77
CA ILE A 412 -3.16 11.67 -11.91
C ILE A 412 -3.95 11.58 -13.21
N GLY A 413 -4.66 12.66 -13.57
CA GLY A 413 -5.34 12.75 -14.88
C GLY A 413 -4.37 12.59 -16.03
N THR A 414 -3.21 13.25 -15.95
CA THR A 414 -2.12 13.17 -16.93
C THR A 414 -1.54 11.76 -17.02
N ILE A 415 -1.26 11.11 -15.89
CA ILE A 415 -0.73 9.74 -15.85
C ILE A 415 -1.71 8.75 -16.46
N ARG A 416 -3.01 8.87 -16.16
CA ARG A 416 -4.07 8.05 -16.79
C ARG A 416 -4.04 8.20 -18.32
N GLU A 417 -3.96 9.43 -18.82
CA GLU A 417 -3.95 9.68 -20.26
C GLU A 417 -2.69 9.12 -20.94
N ILE A 418 -1.50 9.31 -20.35
CA ILE A 418 -0.22 8.76 -20.84
C ILE A 418 -0.27 7.23 -20.93
N LEU A 419 -0.83 6.57 -19.92
CA LEU A 419 -0.85 5.10 -19.80
C LEU A 419 -2.10 4.45 -20.42
N GLY A 420 -3.05 5.23 -20.95
CA GLY A 420 -4.31 4.72 -21.43
C GLY A 420 -5.16 4.05 -20.36
N LYS A 421 -5.11 4.56 -19.13
CA LYS A 421 -5.88 4.08 -18.00
C LYS A 421 -7.15 4.89 -17.78
N HIS A 422 -8.14 4.25 -17.16
CA HIS A 422 -9.45 4.83 -16.89
C HIS A 422 -9.73 4.96 -15.39
N PRO A 423 -10.59 5.89 -14.96
CA PRO A 423 -11.22 5.85 -13.65
C PRO A 423 -12.08 4.59 -13.47
N ILE A 424 -12.51 4.31 -12.24
CA ILE A 424 -13.52 3.26 -12.00
C ILE A 424 -14.75 3.52 -12.86
N PRO A 425 -15.32 2.51 -13.57
CA PRO A 425 -16.34 2.73 -14.59
C PRO A 425 -17.60 3.47 -14.12
N ALA A 426 -18.00 3.30 -12.86
CA ALA A 426 -19.13 4.04 -12.30
C ALA A 426 -18.82 5.53 -12.16
N PHE A 427 -17.58 5.84 -11.76
CA PHE A 427 -17.11 7.21 -11.59
C PHE A 427 -16.83 7.88 -12.94
N GLU A 428 -16.33 7.14 -13.93
CA GLU A 428 -16.15 7.65 -15.30
C GLU A 428 -17.49 8.13 -15.88
N ARG A 429 -18.54 7.31 -15.78
CA ARG A 429 -19.90 7.71 -16.20
C ARG A 429 -20.42 8.93 -15.43
N TRP A 430 -20.08 9.05 -14.15
CA TRP A 430 -20.43 10.22 -13.36
C TRP A 430 -19.68 11.46 -13.85
N LEU A 431 -18.39 11.37 -14.15
CA LEU A 431 -17.60 12.46 -14.73
C LEU A 431 -18.15 12.93 -16.08
N GLU A 432 -18.58 11.98 -16.92
CA GLU A 432 -19.25 12.30 -18.19
C GLU A 432 -20.59 13.03 -17.97
N LYS A 433 -21.42 12.54 -17.04
CA LYS A 433 -22.68 13.22 -16.64
C LYS A 433 -22.43 14.65 -16.12
N MET A 434 -21.30 14.85 -15.43
CA MET A 434 -20.89 16.17 -14.92
C MET A 434 -20.27 17.06 -16.00
N GLY A 435 -19.88 16.51 -17.16
CA GLY A 435 -19.18 17.20 -18.24
C GLY A 435 -17.69 17.40 -17.99
N ILE A 436 -17.13 16.74 -16.97
CA ILE A 436 -15.70 16.78 -16.62
C ILE A 436 -14.90 15.90 -17.58
N MET A 437 -15.49 14.81 -18.06
CA MET A 437 -14.87 13.85 -18.96
C MET A 437 -15.75 13.66 -20.21
N GLU A 438 -15.12 13.38 -21.36
CA GLU A 438 -15.77 13.02 -22.60
C GLU A 438 -14.87 12.06 -23.38
N ASN A 439 -15.43 10.91 -23.80
CA ASN A 439 -14.69 9.88 -24.55
C ASN A 439 -13.38 9.44 -23.87
N GLY A 440 -13.40 9.24 -22.54
CA GLY A 440 -12.25 8.81 -21.77
C GLY A 440 -11.17 9.87 -21.50
N ARG A 441 -11.44 11.14 -21.80
CA ARG A 441 -10.52 12.26 -21.62
C ARG A 441 -11.14 13.39 -20.81
N LEU A 442 -10.32 14.06 -20.02
CA LEU A 442 -10.74 15.27 -19.32
C LEU A 442 -11.08 16.39 -20.33
N THR A 443 -12.14 17.13 -20.03
CA THR A 443 -12.60 18.26 -20.85
C THR A 443 -11.96 19.58 -20.39
N LYS A 444 -12.29 20.68 -21.07
CA LYS A 444 -11.90 22.04 -20.65
C LYS A 444 -12.42 22.47 -19.26
N TYR A 445 -13.29 21.70 -18.66
CA TYR A 445 -13.81 21.93 -17.30
C TYR A 445 -12.98 21.22 -16.21
N ALA A 446 -11.97 20.46 -16.61
CA ALA A 446 -11.03 19.91 -15.65
C ALA A 446 -10.35 21.03 -14.85
N GLY A 447 -10.34 20.91 -13.54
CA GLY A 447 -9.83 21.95 -12.63
C GLY A 447 -10.76 23.13 -12.41
N ASP A 448 -12.01 23.11 -12.90
CA ASP A 448 -13.01 24.14 -12.59
C ASP A 448 -13.98 23.68 -11.49
N PRO A 449 -13.72 23.97 -10.20
CA PRO A 449 -14.58 23.55 -9.10
C PRO A 449 -15.94 24.27 -9.11
N THR A 450 -16.10 25.35 -9.88
CA THR A 450 -17.38 26.12 -9.92
C THR A 450 -18.54 25.33 -10.52
N ILE A 451 -18.26 24.22 -11.21
CA ILE A 451 -19.31 23.31 -11.70
C ILE A 451 -20.13 22.72 -10.55
N PHE A 452 -19.55 22.53 -9.37
CA PHE A 452 -20.23 22.05 -8.17
C PHE A 452 -21.04 23.15 -7.49
N MET A 453 -20.64 24.42 -7.64
CA MET A 453 -21.35 25.58 -7.06
C MET A 453 -22.64 25.93 -7.83
N LYS A 454 -22.69 25.64 -9.14
CA LYS A 454 -23.84 25.96 -10.01
C LYS A 454 -25.00 24.95 -9.89
N LYS A 455 -24.74 23.74 -9.45
CA LYS A 455 -25.75 22.67 -9.32
C LYS A 455 -26.38 22.58 -7.91
N GLY A 456 -25.88 23.34 -6.97
CA GLY A 456 -26.38 23.38 -5.57
C GLY A 456 -27.46 24.43 -5.31
N ARG A 457 -28.12 24.97 -6.36
CA ARG A 457 -29.27 25.89 -6.23
C ARG A 457 -30.57 25.23 -6.63
#